data_48c77d1b8c3e47c6965f8a9f54ea792b
#
_entry.id   48c77d1b8c3e47c6965f8a9f54ea792b
#
_cell.length_a   1.000
_cell.length_b   1.000
_cell.length_c   1.000
_cell.angle_alpha   90.00
_cell.angle_beta   90.00
_cell.angle_gamma   90.00
#
_symmetry.space_group_name_H-M   'P 1'
#
loop_
_entity.id
_entity.type
_entity.pdbx_description
1 polymer ?
#
loop_
_entity_poly.entity_id
_entity_poly.type
_entity_poly.pdbx_seq_one_letter_code
_entity_poly.pdbx_strand_id
1 'polypeptide(L)'
;MEFLKNNPKWIRQPKQVQINEDKVVILTERGTDLWARTYYGFQNDNAPVFQVETTDKYFSFIVKTEFESTCRFDQCGVAMYLNSDNWFKASIEYENEKIQRLGSVVTNHGYSDWATTDISSDIKSMWYRFSRRDSDYCIECSEDGINFRQMRIFHMWEGAEKITYGIYACSPTEGFI
;
A
#
# COMPACT_ATOMS: atom_id res chain seq x y z
N MET A 1 -0.81 15.59 -10.80
CA MET A 1 -1.57 14.58 -10.01
C MET A 1 -2.38 15.31 -8.95
N GLU A 2 -3.70 15.10 -8.88
CA GLU A 2 -4.57 15.80 -7.90
C GLU A 2 -4.20 15.48 -6.44
N PHE A 3 -3.80 14.25 -6.17
CA PHE A 3 -3.29 13.83 -4.87
C PHE A 3 -2.20 14.78 -4.32
N LEU A 4 -1.25 15.20 -5.14
CA LEU A 4 -0.16 16.10 -4.71
C LEU A 4 -0.65 17.52 -4.37
N LYS A 5 -1.78 17.96 -4.93
CA LYS A 5 -2.38 19.27 -4.63
C LYS A 5 -3.01 19.31 -3.24
N ASN A 6 -3.35 18.16 -2.67
CA ASN A 6 -3.94 18.03 -1.34
C ASN A 6 -2.90 18.03 -0.21
N ASN A 7 -1.65 18.47 -0.50
CA ASN A 7 -0.57 18.61 0.45
C ASN A 7 -0.29 17.33 1.26
N PRO A 8 0.03 16.20 0.59
CA PRO A 8 0.32 14.94 1.27
C PRO A 8 1.55 15.06 2.16
N LYS A 9 1.57 14.27 3.23
CA LYS A 9 2.65 14.25 4.21
C LYS A 9 3.21 12.85 4.35
N TRP A 10 4.49 12.78 4.66
CA TRP A 10 5.14 11.53 4.98
C TRP A 10 4.89 11.11 6.42
N ILE A 11 4.55 9.84 6.58
CA ILE A 11 4.85 9.08 7.78
C ILE A 11 6.13 8.32 7.47
N ARG A 12 7.23 8.62 8.15
CA ARG A 12 8.54 8.00 7.91
C ARG A 12 9.05 8.27 6.49
N GLN A 13 9.43 9.52 6.23
CA GLN A 13 9.96 9.92 4.93
C GLN A 13 11.20 9.08 4.55
N PRO A 14 11.24 8.48 3.35
CA PRO A 14 12.41 7.74 2.88
C PRO A 14 13.60 8.68 2.65
N LYS A 15 14.83 8.14 2.75
CA LYS A 15 16.06 8.93 2.53
C LYS A 15 16.18 9.47 1.11
N GLN A 16 15.67 8.72 0.14
CA GLN A 16 15.72 9.09 -1.26
C GLN A 16 14.32 9.06 -1.87
N VAL A 17 13.84 10.22 -2.23
CA VAL A 17 12.54 10.41 -2.88
C VAL A 17 12.62 11.56 -3.86
N GLN A 18 11.98 11.40 -5.02
CA GLN A 18 11.79 12.46 -6.01
C GLN A 18 10.28 12.66 -6.22
N ILE A 19 9.83 13.90 -6.14
CA ILE A 19 8.43 14.27 -6.34
C ILE A 19 8.37 15.27 -7.50
N ASN A 20 7.67 14.90 -8.56
CA ASN A 20 7.37 15.74 -9.70
C ASN A 20 5.85 16.01 -9.76
N GLU A 21 5.37 16.78 -10.73
CA GLU A 21 3.97 17.15 -10.85
C GLU A 21 2.99 15.95 -10.94
N ASP A 22 3.44 14.82 -11.51
CA ASP A 22 2.63 13.65 -11.83
C ASP A 22 3.19 12.32 -11.28
N LYS A 23 4.36 12.36 -10.66
CA LYS A 23 5.07 11.13 -10.24
C LYS A 23 5.79 11.31 -8.91
N VAL A 24 5.71 10.28 -8.08
CA VAL A 24 6.54 10.11 -6.87
C VAL A 24 7.41 8.88 -7.08
N VAL A 25 8.73 9.05 -7.02
CA VAL A 25 9.72 7.96 -7.10
C VAL A 25 10.30 7.75 -5.72
N ILE A 26 10.21 6.54 -5.20
CA ILE A 26 10.69 6.14 -3.88
C ILE A 26 11.77 5.09 -4.06
N LEU A 27 12.97 5.35 -3.55
CA LEU A 27 13.97 4.30 -3.37
C LEU A 27 13.76 3.70 -1.98
N THR A 28 13.36 2.43 -1.95
CA THR A 28 13.04 1.73 -0.69
C THR A 28 14.28 1.47 0.15
N GLU A 29 14.12 1.48 1.46
CA GLU A 29 15.16 1.16 2.41
C GLU A 29 14.95 -0.26 2.95
N ARG A 30 16.06 -0.98 3.12
CA ARG A 30 16.08 -2.35 3.63
C ARG A 30 15.51 -2.42 5.06
N GLY A 31 14.84 -3.52 5.36
CA GLY A 31 14.26 -3.76 6.68
C GLY A 31 13.02 -2.91 6.97
N THR A 32 12.40 -2.34 5.93
CA THR A 32 11.15 -1.58 6.09
C THR A 32 9.94 -2.45 5.77
N ASP A 33 8.90 -2.40 6.60
CA ASP A 33 7.67 -3.17 6.41
C ASP A 33 6.51 -2.58 7.22
N LEU A 34 5.30 -3.07 6.91
CA LEU A 34 4.10 -2.98 7.74
C LEU A 34 3.57 -4.39 7.96
N TRP A 35 3.72 -4.91 9.18
CA TRP A 35 3.19 -6.19 9.64
C TRP A 35 2.92 -6.15 11.13
N ALA A 36 1.81 -6.74 11.58
CA ALA A 36 1.46 -6.83 12.99
C ALA A 36 1.07 -8.25 13.41
N ARG A 37 1.92 -8.88 14.17
CA ARG A 37 1.80 -10.08 15.02
C ARG A 37 1.34 -11.36 14.34
N THR A 38 0.21 -11.37 13.64
CA THR A 38 -0.49 -12.55 13.15
C THR A 38 0.45 -13.59 12.56
N TYR A 39 0.31 -14.83 13.00
CA TYR A 39 1.01 -16.04 12.55
C TYR A 39 2.53 -16.02 12.77
N TYR A 40 3.23 -14.93 12.44
CA TYR A 40 4.70 -14.83 12.51
C TYR A 40 5.23 -14.27 13.84
N GLY A 41 4.37 -13.67 14.67
CA GLY A 41 4.72 -13.19 16.01
C GLY A 41 5.55 -11.91 16.08
N PHE A 42 6.00 -11.33 14.96
CA PHE A 42 6.74 -10.07 14.93
C PHE A 42 5.83 -8.88 14.57
N GLN A 43 6.34 -7.70 14.81
CA GLN A 43 5.71 -6.44 14.39
C GLN A 43 6.76 -5.53 13.75
N ASN A 44 6.46 -5.07 12.54
CA ASN A 44 7.17 -3.99 11.86
C ASN A 44 6.19 -2.88 11.54
N ASP A 45 6.58 -1.64 11.84
CA ASP A 45 5.80 -0.44 11.58
C ASP A 45 6.74 0.68 11.18
N ASN A 46 7.51 0.47 10.10
CA ASN A 46 8.55 1.40 9.69
C ASN A 46 8.58 1.71 8.18
N ALA A 47 7.65 1.16 7.40
CA ALA A 47 7.55 1.53 5.99
C ALA A 47 7.16 2.99 5.79
N PRO A 48 7.75 3.69 4.81
CA PRO A 48 7.33 5.03 4.44
C PRO A 48 5.93 5.02 3.82
N VAL A 49 5.07 5.92 4.29
CA VAL A 49 3.73 6.17 3.75
C VAL A 49 3.58 7.64 3.42
N PHE A 50 3.21 7.95 2.19
CA PHE A 50 2.93 9.30 1.72
C PHE A 50 1.43 9.48 1.55
N GLN A 51 0.78 10.29 2.39
CA GLN A 51 -0.66 10.26 2.55
C GLN A 51 -1.28 11.64 2.77
N VAL A 52 -2.56 11.74 2.45
CA VAL A 52 -3.43 12.89 2.75
C VAL A 52 -4.47 12.51 3.78
N GLU A 53 -4.94 13.50 4.55
CA GLU A 53 -6.08 13.34 5.45
C GLU A 53 -7.38 13.69 4.73
N THR A 54 -8.48 13.01 5.08
CA THR A 54 -9.82 13.37 4.64
C THR A 54 -10.89 13.00 5.66
N THR A 55 -11.97 13.78 5.66
CA THR A 55 -13.23 13.48 6.36
C THR A 55 -14.32 13.02 5.40
N ASP A 56 -14.02 12.98 4.08
CA ASP A 56 -14.99 12.53 3.08
C ASP A 56 -15.37 11.08 3.31
N LYS A 57 -16.65 10.82 3.49
CA LYS A 57 -17.18 9.49 3.76
C LYS A 57 -17.32 8.62 2.48
N TYR A 58 -17.35 9.26 1.32
CA TYR A 58 -17.55 8.59 0.02
C TYR A 58 -16.58 9.16 -1.01
N PHE A 59 -15.56 8.38 -1.35
CA PHE A 59 -14.60 8.75 -2.40
C PHE A 59 -13.93 7.53 -2.99
N SER A 60 -13.24 7.73 -4.11
CA SER A 60 -12.27 6.77 -4.66
C SER A 60 -10.94 7.44 -4.95
N PHE A 61 -9.86 6.79 -4.57
CA PHE A 61 -8.49 7.16 -4.89
C PHE A 61 -7.92 6.15 -5.87
N ILE A 62 -7.44 6.63 -7.03
CA ILE A 62 -6.85 5.77 -8.06
C ILE A 62 -5.39 6.14 -8.21
N VAL A 63 -4.51 5.15 -8.21
CA VAL A 63 -3.08 5.32 -8.42
C VAL A 63 -2.53 4.19 -9.27
N LYS A 64 -1.59 4.51 -10.17
CA LYS A 64 -0.74 3.54 -10.85
C LYS A 64 0.58 3.42 -10.10
N THR A 65 1.00 2.20 -9.83
CA THR A 65 2.36 1.89 -9.37
C THR A 65 3.16 1.27 -10.49
N GLU A 66 4.43 1.65 -10.59
CA GLU A 66 5.44 1.03 -11.44
C GLU A 66 6.61 0.67 -10.53
N PHE A 67 7.21 -0.50 -10.70
CA PHE A 67 8.21 -1.00 -9.76
C PHE A 67 9.26 -1.86 -10.43
N GLU A 68 10.47 -1.83 -9.85
CA GLU A 68 11.60 -2.67 -10.17
C GLU A 68 12.01 -3.40 -8.88
N SER A 69 11.35 -4.51 -8.59
CA SER A 69 11.64 -5.32 -7.42
C SER A 69 12.85 -6.20 -7.67
N THR A 70 13.77 -6.25 -6.70
CA THR A 70 15.01 -7.04 -6.77
C THR A 70 15.10 -8.06 -5.65
N CYS A 71 14.43 -7.83 -4.55
CA CYS A 71 14.48 -8.66 -3.37
C CYS A 71 13.11 -9.18 -2.98
N ARG A 72 13.08 -10.37 -2.40
CA ARG A 72 11.85 -10.97 -1.90
C ARG A 72 11.12 -10.01 -0.97
N PHE A 73 9.81 -9.88 -1.16
CA PHE A 73 8.90 -8.97 -0.47
C PHE A 73 9.04 -7.48 -0.81
N ASP A 74 9.91 -7.08 -1.76
CA ASP A 74 9.86 -5.73 -2.29
C ASP A 74 8.45 -5.42 -2.77
N GLN A 75 7.90 -4.28 -2.36
CA GLN A 75 6.52 -3.96 -2.61
C GLN A 75 6.25 -2.46 -2.65
N CYS A 76 5.30 -2.08 -3.48
CA CYS A 76 4.72 -0.74 -3.46
C CYS A 76 3.25 -0.78 -3.84
N GLY A 77 2.48 0.15 -3.32
CA GLY A 77 1.05 0.16 -3.55
C GLY A 77 0.31 1.30 -2.86
N VAL A 78 -0.94 1.03 -2.52
CA VAL A 78 -1.82 1.93 -1.80
C VAL A 78 -1.86 1.57 -0.32
N ALA A 79 -1.95 2.59 0.53
CA ALA A 79 -2.10 2.41 1.96
C ALA A 79 -3.11 3.39 2.58
N MET A 80 -3.71 2.97 3.65
CA MET A 80 -4.39 3.77 4.66
C MET A 80 -3.70 3.49 5.99
N TYR A 81 -3.12 4.51 6.63
CA TYR A 81 -2.40 4.32 7.89
C TYR A 81 -2.94 5.30 8.94
N LEU A 82 -3.70 4.78 9.89
CA LEU A 82 -4.25 5.57 10.99
C LEU A 82 -3.27 5.62 12.17
N ASN A 83 -2.76 4.49 12.56
CA ASN A 83 -1.76 4.29 13.61
C ASN A 83 -1.14 2.88 13.49
N SER A 84 -0.21 2.52 14.38
CA SER A 84 0.51 1.24 14.38
C SER A 84 -0.39 -0.01 14.48
N ASP A 85 -1.57 0.13 15.03
CA ASP A 85 -2.50 -0.97 15.26
C ASP A 85 -3.67 -1.02 14.25
N ASN A 86 -3.83 0.04 13.43
CA ASN A 86 -4.95 0.17 12.50
C ASN A 86 -4.49 0.77 11.17
N TRP A 87 -4.34 -0.09 10.17
CA TRP A 87 -3.90 0.29 8.83
C TRP A 87 -4.29 -0.75 7.78
N PHE A 88 -4.21 -0.34 6.54
CA PHE A 88 -4.43 -1.19 5.37
C PHE A 88 -3.32 -0.93 4.35
N LYS A 89 -2.90 -1.97 3.64
CA LYS A 89 -2.06 -1.87 2.44
C LYS A 89 -2.53 -2.84 1.36
N ALA A 90 -2.34 -2.46 0.10
CA ALA A 90 -2.47 -3.35 -1.05
C ALA A 90 -1.35 -3.10 -2.03
N SER A 91 -0.74 -4.18 -2.53
CA SER A 91 0.46 -4.13 -3.36
C SER A 91 0.65 -5.40 -4.17
N ILE A 92 1.64 -5.36 -5.06
CA ILE A 92 2.34 -6.54 -5.51
C ILE A 92 3.58 -6.69 -4.64
N GLU A 93 3.82 -7.90 -4.13
CA GLU A 93 5.01 -8.30 -3.37
C GLU A 93 5.84 -9.27 -4.23
N TYR A 94 7.07 -8.94 -4.50
CA TYR A 94 7.98 -9.79 -5.27
C TYR A 94 8.33 -11.07 -4.49
N GLU A 95 8.18 -12.22 -5.12
CA GLU A 95 8.56 -13.51 -4.53
C GLU A 95 9.83 -14.07 -5.16
N ASN A 96 9.85 -14.15 -6.50
CA ASN A 96 11.00 -14.65 -7.28
C ASN A 96 10.84 -14.31 -8.77
N GLU A 97 11.74 -14.77 -9.61
CA GLU A 97 11.77 -14.48 -11.05
C GLU A 97 10.54 -14.99 -11.84
N LYS A 98 9.70 -15.85 -11.27
CA LYS A 98 8.54 -16.44 -11.92
C LYS A 98 7.23 -15.88 -11.43
N ILE A 99 7.13 -15.66 -10.12
CA ILE A 99 5.90 -15.25 -9.46
C ILE A 99 6.13 -14.06 -8.54
N GLN A 100 5.09 -13.30 -8.36
CA GLN A 100 4.91 -12.29 -7.33
C GLN A 100 3.48 -12.35 -6.80
N ARG A 101 3.23 -11.78 -5.65
CA ARG A 101 1.96 -11.89 -4.96
C ARG A 101 1.20 -10.58 -5.00
N LEU A 102 0.11 -10.57 -5.75
CA LEU A 102 -0.88 -9.49 -5.66
C LEU A 102 -1.70 -9.71 -4.40
N GLY A 103 -1.60 -8.81 -3.44
CA GLY A 103 -2.20 -9.00 -2.13
C GLY A 103 -2.66 -7.75 -1.43
N SER A 104 -3.28 -7.97 -0.29
CA SER A 104 -3.69 -6.91 0.62
C SER A 104 -3.61 -7.36 2.07
N VAL A 105 -3.26 -6.44 2.95
CA VAL A 105 -3.24 -6.63 4.40
C VAL A 105 -4.16 -5.62 5.05
N VAL A 106 -5.03 -6.11 5.92
CA VAL A 106 -5.85 -5.28 6.81
C VAL A 106 -5.39 -5.54 8.24
N THR A 107 -5.03 -4.49 8.96
CA THR A 107 -4.67 -4.57 10.37
C THR A 107 -5.70 -3.82 11.18
N ASN A 108 -6.38 -4.54 12.05
CA ASN A 108 -7.31 -4.02 13.04
C ASN A 108 -6.82 -4.44 14.43
N HIS A 109 -6.75 -3.48 15.36
CA HIS A 109 -6.35 -3.71 16.76
C HIS A 109 -5.01 -4.47 16.88
N GLY A 110 -4.06 -4.18 15.97
CA GLY A 110 -2.72 -4.73 16.01
C GLY A 110 -2.57 -6.18 15.52
N TYR A 111 -3.53 -6.68 14.76
CA TYR A 111 -3.44 -7.98 14.10
C TYR A 111 -3.68 -7.86 12.61
N SER A 112 -2.75 -8.36 11.82
CA SER A 112 -2.78 -8.34 10.36
C SER A 112 -3.53 -9.55 9.79
N ASP A 113 -4.37 -9.27 8.80
CA ASP A 113 -5.07 -10.26 7.97
C ASP A 113 -4.59 -10.09 6.52
N TRP A 114 -3.90 -11.09 5.98
CA TRP A 114 -3.26 -11.05 4.67
C TRP A 114 -3.90 -12.06 3.70
N ALA A 115 -4.25 -11.59 2.52
CA ALA A 115 -4.71 -12.44 1.42
C ALA A 115 -3.94 -12.12 0.15
N THR A 116 -3.56 -13.15 -0.61
CA THR A 116 -2.76 -13.02 -1.83
C THR A 116 -3.26 -13.92 -2.96
N THR A 117 -2.86 -13.55 -4.18
CA THR A 117 -2.97 -14.35 -5.40
C THR A 117 -1.65 -14.28 -6.14
N ASP A 118 -1.13 -15.42 -6.58
CA ASP A 118 0.07 -15.47 -7.40
C ASP A 118 -0.21 -14.92 -8.80
N ILE A 119 0.68 -14.06 -9.26
CA ILE A 119 0.67 -13.48 -10.61
C ILE A 119 2.07 -13.57 -11.23
N SER A 120 2.19 -13.38 -12.55
CA SER A 120 3.49 -13.38 -13.22
C SER A 120 4.38 -12.24 -12.73
N SER A 121 5.67 -12.53 -12.54
CA SER A 121 6.69 -11.52 -12.24
C SER A 121 7.01 -10.60 -13.44
N ASP A 122 6.48 -10.89 -14.62
CA ASP A 122 6.58 -10.00 -15.79
C ASP A 122 5.72 -8.75 -15.67
N ILE A 123 4.70 -8.77 -14.79
CA ILE A 123 3.88 -7.60 -14.50
C ILE A 123 4.73 -6.59 -13.70
N LYS A 124 5.01 -5.42 -14.28
CA LYS A 124 5.84 -4.36 -13.67
C LYS A 124 5.05 -3.11 -13.31
N SER A 125 3.75 -3.13 -13.48
CA SER A 125 2.87 -2.04 -13.05
C SER A 125 1.49 -2.56 -12.67
N MET A 126 0.82 -1.85 -11.78
CA MET A 126 -0.54 -2.14 -11.36
C MET A 126 -1.28 -0.85 -11.00
N TRP A 127 -2.52 -0.76 -11.41
CA TRP A 127 -3.44 0.26 -10.97
C TRP A 127 -4.22 -0.23 -9.76
N TYR A 128 -4.37 0.62 -8.76
CA TYR A 128 -5.21 0.38 -7.59
C TYR A 128 -6.31 1.42 -7.52
N ARG A 129 -7.52 0.98 -7.17
CA ARG A 129 -8.64 1.86 -6.81
C ARG A 129 -9.07 1.55 -5.38
N PHE A 130 -8.78 2.47 -4.48
CA PHE A 130 -9.19 2.42 -3.08
C PHE A 130 -10.44 3.28 -2.90
N SER A 131 -11.54 2.67 -2.49
CA SER A 131 -12.84 3.32 -2.33
C SER A 131 -13.31 3.23 -0.90
N ARG A 132 -13.84 4.35 -0.37
CA ARG A 132 -14.41 4.48 0.97
C ARG A 132 -15.93 4.60 0.91
N ARG A 133 -16.63 3.94 1.84
CA ARG A 133 -18.04 4.12 2.17
C ARG A 133 -18.21 4.07 3.69
N ASP A 134 -18.23 5.22 4.34
CA ASP A 134 -18.17 5.38 5.79
C ASP A 134 -16.91 4.69 6.38
N SER A 135 -17.06 3.59 7.12
CA SER A 135 -15.98 2.77 7.68
C SER A 135 -15.72 1.47 6.91
N ASP A 136 -16.36 1.33 5.74
CA ASP A 136 -16.20 0.20 4.84
C ASP A 136 -15.39 0.59 3.62
N TYR A 137 -14.57 -0.32 3.16
CA TYR A 137 -13.62 -0.05 2.10
C TYR A 137 -13.64 -1.16 1.05
N CYS A 138 -13.39 -0.76 -0.19
CA CYS A 138 -13.14 -1.67 -1.29
C CYS A 138 -11.79 -1.35 -1.92
N ILE A 139 -10.97 -2.36 -2.14
CA ILE A 139 -9.77 -2.27 -2.97
C ILE A 139 -9.95 -3.10 -4.23
N GLU A 140 -9.63 -2.50 -5.34
CA GLU A 140 -9.65 -3.10 -6.66
C GLU A 140 -8.31 -2.89 -7.35
N CYS A 141 -7.98 -3.75 -8.29
CA CYS A 141 -6.78 -3.64 -9.13
C CYS A 141 -7.11 -3.74 -10.60
N SER A 142 -6.21 -3.21 -11.44
CA SER A 142 -6.30 -3.29 -12.90
C SER A 142 -4.90 -3.23 -13.52
N GLU A 143 -4.66 -4.01 -14.56
CA GLU A 143 -3.40 -3.95 -15.33
C GLU A 143 -3.45 -2.85 -16.41
N ASP A 144 -4.65 -2.50 -16.88
CA ASP A 144 -4.86 -1.52 -17.96
C ASP A 144 -5.40 -0.15 -17.50
N GLY A 145 -5.78 -0.03 -16.22
CA GLY A 145 -6.37 1.18 -15.65
C GLY A 145 -7.84 1.42 -16.04
N ILE A 146 -8.46 0.48 -16.74
CA ILE A 146 -9.84 0.56 -17.26
C ILE A 146 -10.72 -0.53 -16.63
N ASN A 147 -10.26 -1.77 -16.71
CA ASN A 147 -10.97 -2.94 -16.24
C ASN A 147 -10.53 -3.29 -14.81
N PHE A 148 -11.24 -2.78 -13.83
CA PHE A 148 -10.96 -3.03 -12.41
C PHE A 148 -11.66 -4.29 -11.91
N ARG A 149 -10.94 -5.11 -11.14
CA ARG A 149 -11.46 -6.28 -10.43
C ARG A 149 -11.27 -6.14 -8.93
N GLN A 150 -12.24 -6.58 -8.16
CA GLN A 150 -12.18 -6.54 -6.71
C GLN A 150 -11.06 -7.44 -6.18
N MET A 151 -10.24 -6.91 -5.28
CA MET A 151 -9.28 -7.67 -4.48
C MET A 151 -9.87 -8.00 -3.11
N ARG A 152 -10.44 -7.01 -2.43
CA ARG A 152 -10.99 -7.17 -1.08
C ARG A 152 -12.03 -6.09 -0.78
N ILE A 153 -13.00 -6.43 0.04
CA ILE A 153 -13.79 -5.49 0.85
C ILE A 153 -13.47 -5.72 2.32
N PHE A 154 -13.43 -4.67 3.12
CA PHE A 154 -13.11 -4.76 4.54
C PHE A 154 -13.71 -3.62 5.35
N HIS A 155 -13.83 -3.85 6.65
CA HIS A 155 -14.21 -2.83 7.63
C HIS A 155 -12.98 -2.39 8.42
N MET A 156 -12.89 -1.10 8.75
CA MET A 156 -11.90 -0.55 9.67
C MET A 156 -12.63 0.01 10.90
N TRP A 157 -12.41 -0.60 12.05
CA TRP A 157 -13.08 -0.23 13.30
C TRP A 157 -12.73 1.18 13.77
N GLU A 158 -11.48 1.59 13.55
CA GLU A 158 -11.03 2.95 13.80
C GLU A 158 -11.21 3.82 12.55
N GLY A 159 -11.17 5.13 12.69
CA GLY A 159 -11.21 6.03 11.53
C GLY A 159 -12.63 6.31 10.98
N ALA A 160 -13.67 6.21 11.83
CA ALA A 160 -15.03 6.52 11.42
C ALA A 160 -15.20 7.96 10.92
N GLU A 161 -14.47 8.92 11.48
CA GLU A 161 -14.56 10.33 11.13
C GLU A 161 -13.49 10.74 10.12
N LYS A 162 -12.25 10.74 10.54
CA LYS A 162 -11.09 11.15 9.76
C LYS A 162 -10.20 9.97 9.46
N ILE A 163 -9.77 9.83 8.21
CA ILE A 163 -8.80 8.85 7.77
C ILE A 163 -7.65 9.50 7.02
N THR A 164 -6.60 8.72 6.80
CA THR A 164 -5.52 9.03 5.86
C THR A 164 -5.49 8.00 4.76
N TYR A 165 -5.10 8.39 3.56
CA TYR A 165 -4.87 7.46 2.44
C TYR A 165 -3.77 7.98 1.52
N GLY A 166 -3.11 7.06 0.84
CA GLY A 166 -2.05 7.43 -0.09
C GLY A 166 -1.27 6.24 -0.61
N ILE A 167 0.02 6.43 -0.79
CA ILE A 167 0.93 5.45 -1.35
C ILE A 167 2.00 5.04 -0.34
N TYR A 168 2.54 3.84 -0.52
CA TYR A 168 3.66 3.33 0.27
C TYR A 168 4.59 2.50 -0.60
N ALA A 169 5.82 2.30 -0.13
CA ALA A 169 6.75 1.33 -0.68
C ALA A 169 7.68 0.85 0.43
N CYS A 170 8.09 -0.41 0.41
CA CYS A 170 9.04 -0.96 1.37
C CYS A 170 9.81 -2.16 0.83
N SER A 171 10.92 -2.50 1.51
CA SER A 171 11.79 -3.63 1.22
C SER A 171 12.08 -4.38 2.52
N PRO A 172 11.28 -5.40 2.87
CA PRO A 172 11.38 -6.09 4.16
C PRO A 172 12.65 -6.89 4.36
N THR A 173 13.21 -7.45 3.29
CA THR A 173 14.39 -8.29 3.37
C THR A 173 15.71 -7.54 3.18
N GLU A 174 16.81 -8.16 3.58
CA GLU A 174 18.16 -7.61 3.38
C GLU A 174 18.67 -7.85 1.95
N GLY A 175 17.93 -7.47 0.95
CA GLY A 175 18.39 -7.47 -0.43
C GLY A 175 19.34 -6.29 -0.74
N PHE A 176 20.13 -6.39 -1.80
CA PHE A 176 20.82 -5.24 -2.35
C PHE A 176 19.84 -4.45 -3.23
N ILE A 177 19.77 -3.17 -3.02
CA ILE A 177 19.10 -2.23 -3.92
C ILE A 177 20.11 -1.83 -5.00
#